data_ed42b3e835fcc166dcfcb2bd6e9f9e18
#
_entry.id   ed42b3e835fcc166dcfcb2bd6e9f9e18
#
_cell.length_a   1.000
_cell.length_b   1.000
_cell.length_c   1.000
_cell.angle_alpha   90.00
_cell.angle_beta   90.00
_cell.angle_gamma   90.00
#
_symmetry.space_group_name_H-M   'P 1'
#
loop_
_entity.id
_entity.type
_entity.pdbx_description
1 polymer ?
#
loop_
_entity_poly.entity_id
_entity_poly.type
_entity_poly.pdbx_seq_one_letter_code
_entity_poly.pdbx_strand_id
1 'polypeptide(L)'
;MKEFTEQDIERIEELIDDHNAAEATQEINSLHPADIAELFQSLNLKQAEWVFNLIDDEEKQADVLMELDEEDRRKLLEDMDSKEIGRFIDLLDTDDAVDLIQELDKEERDEVIQHIDDVEQAGNIVDLLKYDEDTAGGLMGTEMIVVNENLSMPDCIKEMRRQAEEMDDIYYIYVVDNDSRLQGILPLKKMLTHPSVSKIKHVMDTEPVSLHTDTPIDEVAIDFEKYDLVAMPVVDDIGRLVGQVTVDDVMDEVREASERDYQMAAGISSDIDADDSIWAQIKARLPWLLIGIIGGIVNSIILGGFEEQIAKVAALAIFIPLIGGTGGNVGVQASAIVVQGLANGRLSLRNTGKQIARECLISLVNAIVISGVVAMYIFVVINHDKAAVMGAVASSLFVMVVFATVFGTFVPLMLERLHIDPARATGPFIQITNDIVGMCIYVGMSTWMLHVFNVRF
;
A
#
# COMPACT_ATOMS: atom_id res chain seq x y z
N MET A 1 22.75 -17.57 9.52
CA MET A 1 21.47 -18.00 10.12
C MET A 1 21.05 -19.32 9.52
N LYS A 2 20.45 -20.22 10.27
CA LYS A 2 19.79 -21.43 9.74
C LYS A 2 18.50 -20.93 9.06
N GLU A 3 18.22 -21.37 7.86
CA GLU A 3 16.96 -21.06 7.19
C GLU A 3 15.80 -21.70 7.98
N PHE A 4 14.82 -20.90 8.39
CA PHE A 4 13.63 -21.37 9.07
C PHE A 4 12.72 -22.05 8.05
N THR A 5 12.24 -23.24 8.34
CA THR A 5 11.53 -24.09 7.35
C THR A 5 10.25 -24.66 7.92
N GLU A 6 9.30 -25.06 7.05
CA GLU A 6 8.07 -25.77 7.46
C GLU A 6 8.33 -26.95 8.42
N GLN A 7 9.48 -27.63 8.31
CA GLN A 7 9.84 -28.73 9.23
C GLN A 7 10.22 -28.23 10.63
N ASP A 8 10.74 -27.01 10.74
CA ASP A 8 11.02 -26.39 12.04
C ASP A 8 9.71 -25.95 12.70
N ILE A 9 8.74 -25.45 11.92
CA ILE A 9 7.37 -25.13 12.39
C ILE A 9 6.68 -26.39 12.91
N GLU A 10 6.58 -27.45 12.10
CA GLU A 10 5.95 -28.72 12.50
C GLU A 10 6.58 -29.28 13.80
N ARG A 11 7.88 -29.18 13.93
CA ARG A 11 8.59 -29.64 15.12
C ARG A 11 8.24 -28.83 16.37
N ILE A 12 8.18 -27.50 16.25
CA ILE A 12 7.81 -26.63 17.37
C ILE A 12 6.35 -26.84 17.74
N GLU A 13 5.44 -27.00 16.77
CA GLU A 13 4.03 -27.37 17.01
C GLU A 13 3.91 -28.68 17.79
N GLU A 14 4.69 -29.70 17.44
CA GLU A 14 4.72 -30.98 18.21
C GLU A 14 5.17 -30.74 19.66
N LEU A 15 6.17 -29.89 19.91
CA LEU A 15 6.64 -29.55 21.26
C LEU A 15 5.59 -28.75 22.05
N ILE A 16 4.82 -27.89 21.39
CA ILE A 16 3.71 -27.16 21.99
C ILE A 16 2.59 -28.11 22.40
N ASP A 17 2.20 -29.03 21.52
CA ASP A 17 1.12 -29.99 21.77
C ASP A 17 1.49 -30.98 22.88
N ASP A 18 2.76 -31.38 22.93
CA ASP A 18 3.29 -32.26 24.01
C ASP A 18 3.56 -31.52 25.34
N HIS A 19 3.37 -30.22 25.38
CA HIS A 19 3.68 -29.33 26.49
C HIS A 19 5.12 -29.50 27.00
N ASN A 20 6.09 -29.73 26.11
CA ASN A 20 7.51 -29.85 26.42
C ASN A 20 8.17 -28.47 26.50
N ALA A 21 7.82 -27.69 27.54
CA ALA A 21 8.29 -26.33 27.71
C ALA A 21 9.82 -26.18 27.65
N ALA A 22 10.58 -27.15 28.24
CA ALA A 22 12.03 -27.01 28.32
C ALA A 22 12.74 -27.07 26.95
N GLU A 23 12.26 -27.93 26.05
CA GLU A 23 12.82 -28.07 24.71
C GLU A 23 12.29 -26.95 23.78
N ALA A 24 11.01 -26.58 23.92
CA ALA A 24 10.40 -25.46 23.21
C ALA A 24 11.10 -24.12 23.55
N THR A 25 11.33 -23.82 24.83
CA THR A 25 12.07 -22.61 25.24
C THR A 25 13.45 -22.53 24.59
N GLN A 26 14.19 -23.65 24.56
CA GLN A 26 15.51 -23.65 23.94
C GLN A 26 15.46 -23.37 22.43
N GLU A 27 14.47 -23.91 21.72
CA GLU A 27 14.32 -23.69 20.29
C GLU A 27 13.84 -22.26 20.00
N ILE A 28 12.78 -21.79 20.66
CA ILE A 28 12.20 -20.45 20.47
C ILE A 28 13.23 -19.35 20.75
N ASN A 29 13.99 -19.47 21.86
CA ASN A 29 15.02 -18.48 22.17
C ASN A 29 16.23 -18.49 21.21
N SER A 30 16.35 -19.51 20.35
CA SER A 30 17.37 -19.56 19.30
C SER A 30 16.93 -18.95 17.96
N LEU A 31 15.65 -18.69 17.77
CA LEU A 31 15.08 -18.11 16.54
C LEU A 31 15.25 -16.59 16.53
N HIS A 32 15.17 -16.00 15.34
CA HIS A 32 15.04 -14.56 15.15
C HIS A 32 13.62 -14.12 15.51
N PRO A 33 13.37 -12.87 15.97
CA PRO A 33 12.03 -12.34 16.18
C PRO A 33 11.07 -12.57 15.00
N ALA A 34 11.49 -12.25 13.78
CA ALA A 34 10.73 -12.46 12.56
C ALA A 34 10.35 -13.94 12.31
N ASP A 35 11.26 -14.91 12.63
CA ASP A 35 10.95 -16.34 12.50
C ASP A 35 9.90 -16.78 13.55
N ILE A 36 9.89 -16.14 14.71
CA ILE A 36 8.89 -16.41 15.76
C ILE A 36 7.53 -15.84 15.34
N ALA A 37 7.51 -14.66 14.74
CA ALA A 37 6.28 -14.07 14.20
C ALA A 37 5.68 -14.93 13.07
N GLU A 38 6.51 -15.47 12.17
CA GLU A 38 6.06 -16.43 11.15
C GLU A 38 5.44 -17.70 11.77
N LEU A 39 6.03 -18.21 12.88
CA LEU A 39 5.47 -19.34 13.61
C LEU A 39 4.06 -19.04 14.14
N PHE A 40 3.80 -17.81 14.58
CA PHE A 40 2.49 -17.42 15.15
C PHE A 40 1.35 -17.56 14.17
N GLN A 41 1.59 -17.37 12.88
CA GLN A 41 0.58 -17.54 11.83
C GLN A 41 0.01 -18.99 11.77
N SER A 42 0.78 -19.99 12.25
CA SER A 42 0.33 -21.37 12.30
C SER A 42 -0.36 -21.75 13.64
N LEU A 43 -0.27 -20.88 14.66
CA LEU A 43 -0.71 -21.17 16.01
C LEU A 43 -2.11 -20.59 16.31
N ASN A 44 -2.85 -21.25 17.21
CA ASN A 44 -4.02 -20.59 17.79
C ASN A 44 -3.58 -19.66 18.94
N LEU A 45 -4.46 -18.70 19.32
CA LEU A 45 -4.15 -17.67 20.33
C LEU A 45 -3.50 -18.22 21.60
N LYS A 46 -4.01 -19.33 22.17
CA LYS A 46 -3.45 -19.92 23.39
C LYS A 46 -2.06 -20.53 23.23
N GLN A 47 -1.78 -21.03 22.04
CA GLN A 47 -0.45 -21.53 21.69
C GLN A 47 0.51 -20.36 21.49
N ALA A 48 0.05 -19.28 20.81
CA ALA A 48 0.80 -18.05 20.61
C ALA A 48 1.17 -17.38 21.96
N GLU A 49 0.20 -17.20 22.87
CA GLU A 49 0.44 -16.70 24.23
C GLU A 49 1.44 -17.58 25.00
N TRP A 50 1.33 -18.91 24.85
CA TRP A 50 2.23 -19.83 25.50
C TRP A 50 3.65 -19.72 24.95
N VAL A 51 3.82 -19.62 23.64
CA VAL A 51 5.11 -19.41 22.97
C VAL A 51 5.71 -18.05 23.37
N PHE A 52 4.93 -16.99 23.35
CA PHE A 52 5.35 -15.66 23.74
C PHE A 52 5.91 -15.63 25.16
N ASN A 53 5.24 -16.30 26.10
CA ASN A 53 5.69 -16.43 27.49
C ASN A 53 6.93 -17.34 27.68
N LEU A 54 7.39 -18.07 26.65
CA LEU A 54 8.64 -18.84 26.69
C LEU A 54 9.86 -18.07 26.21
N ILE A 55 9.67 -16.87 25.69
CA ILE A 55 10.77 -15.98 25.31
C ILE A 55 11.37 -15.42 26.61
N ASP A 56 12.66 -15.70 26.85
CA ASP A 56 13.33 -15.35 28.12
C ASP A 56 13.74 -13.85 28.15
N ASP A 57 13.90 -13.22 27.01
CA ASP A 57 14.40 -11.86 26.83
C ASP A 57 13.22 -10.90 26.53
N GLU A 58 13.01 -9.90 27.40
CA GLU A 58 11.93 -8.92 27.25
C GLU A 58 12.13 -8.03 25.99
N GLU A 59 13.38 -7.70 25.63
CA GLU A 59 13.70 -6.97 24.42
C GLU A 59 13.30 -7.76 23.17
N LYS A 60 13.65 -9.05 23.13
CA LYS A 60 13.20 -9.96 22.08
C LYS A 60 11.68 -10.15 22.04
N GLN A 61 10.99 -10.08 23.17
CA GLN A 61 9.52 -10.11 23.21
C GLN A 61 8.94 -8.86 22.55
N ALA A 62 9.53 -7.68 22.81
CA ALA A 62 9.14 -6.43 22.17
C ALA A 62 9.34 -6.48 20.66
N ASP A 63 10.51 -6.94 20.19
CA ASP A 63 10.78 -7.14 18.76
C ASP A 63 9.76 -8.09 18.11
N VAL A 64 9.43 -9.21 18.76
CA VAL A 64 8.43 -10.17 18.24
C VAL A 64 7.06 -9.51 18.12
N LEU A 65 6.67 -8.65 19.08
CA LEU A 65 5.41 -7.92 18.99
C LEU A 65 5.34 -7.03 17.72
N MET A 66 6.45 -6.37 17.39
CA MET A 66 6.49 -5.50 16.20
C MET A 66 6.49 -6.27 14.88
N GLU A 67 7.06 -7.47 14.86
CA GLU A 67 7.07 -8.36 13.69
C GLU A 67 5.72 -9.08 13.44
N LEU A 68 4.76 -9.02 14.40
CA LEU A 68 3.44 -9.61 14.25
C LEU A 68 2.51 -8.72 13.42
N ASP A 69 1.59 -9.35 12.66
CA ASP A 69 0.47 -8.65 12.04
C ASP A 69 -0.40 -7.95 13.09
N GLU A 70 -1.00 -6.80 12.75
CA GLU A 70 -1.81 -5.97 13.66
C GLU A 70 -2.89 -6.76 14.41
N GLU A 71 -3.57 -7.71 13.74
CA GLU A 71 -4.62 -8.53 14.37
C GLU A 71 -4.07 -9.46 15.44
N ASP A 72 -2.95 -10.12 15.19
CA ASP A 72 -2.33 -11.06 16.13
C ASP A 72 -1.64 -10.31 17.28
N ARG A 73 -0.98 -9.20 17.00
CA ARG A 73 -0.43 -8.29 18.00
C ARG A 73 -1.52 -7.79 18.95
N ARG A 74 -2.62 -7.26 18.41
CA ARG A 74 -3.74 -6.78 19.20
C ARG A 74 -4.36 -7.88 20.08
N LYS A 75 -4.50 -9.12 19.57
CA LYS A 75 -5.02 -10.24 20.38
C LYS A 75 -4.12 -10.56 21.57
N LEU A 76 -2.79 -10.44 21.43
CA LEU A 76 -1.85 -10.63 22.55
C LEU A 76 -1.95 -9.48 23.54
N LEU A 77 -2.07 -8.25 23.06
CA LEU A 77 -2.16 -7.04 23.89
C LEU A 77 -3.46 -7.01 24.71
N GLU A 78 -4.59 -7.54 24.21
CA GLU A 78 -5.87 -7.60 24.92
C GLU A 78 -5.80 -8.29 26.29
N ASP A 79 -4.87 -9.23 26.49
CA ASP A 79 -4.69 -9.96 27.74
C ASP A 79 -3.59 -9.35 28.65
N MET A 80 -2.90 -8.29 28.21
CA MET A 80 -1.86 -7.58 28.96
C MET A 80 -2.44 -6.37 29.73
N ASP A 81 -1.84 -6.07 30.87
CA ASP A 81 -2.19 -4.82 31.56
C ASP A 81 -1.37 -3.62 31.02
N SER A 82 -1.89 -2.40 31.19
CA SER A 82 -1.26 -1.17 30.71
C SER A 82 0.19 -0.98 31.21
N LYS A 83 0.56 -1.61 32.32
CA LYS A 83 1.90 -1.58 32.85
C LYS A 83 2.82 -2.57 32.14
N GLU A 84 2.31 -3.70 31.71
CA GLU A 84 3.06 -4.68 30.91
C GLU A 84 3.35 -4.11 29.53
N ILE A 85 2.33 -3.51 28.89
CA ILE A 85 2.50 -2.80 27.61
C ILE A 85 3.51 -1.67 27.75
N GLY A 86 3.41 -0.84 28.79
CA GLY A 86 4.37 0.24 29.06
C GLY A 86 5.83 -0.22 29.15
N ARG A 87 6.09 -1.42 29.70
CA ARG A 87 7.44 -1.98 29.74
C ARG A 87 7.97 -2.40 28.36
N PHE A 88 7.12 -2.91 27.47
CA PHE A 88 7.55 -3.19 26.11
C PHE A 88 7.85 -1.90 25.35
N ILE A 89 7.03 -0.87 25.54
CA ILE A 89 7.26 0.44 24.95
C ILE A 89 8.62 1.03 25.37
N ASP A 90 9.04 0.85 26.62
CA ASP A 90 10.36 1.30 27.07
C ASP A 90 11.54 0.59 26.36
N LEU A 91 11.29 -0.53 25.67
CA LEU A 91 12.29 -1.34 24.97
C LEU A 91 12.26 -1.16 23.44
N LEU A 92 11.23 -0.50 22.90
CA LEU A 92 11.07 -0.26 21.48
C LEU A 92 11.68 1.07 21.05
N ASP A 93 12.04 1.20 19.78
CA ASP A 93 12.32 2.48 19.16
C ASP A 93 11.07 3.35 19.16
N THR A 94 11.20 4.67 19.03
CA THR A 94 10.06 5.59 19.26
C THR A 94 8.99 5.52 18.17
N ASP A 95 9.33 5.19 16.92
CA ASP A 95 8.40 4.92 15.83
C ASP A 95 7.56 3.67 16.11
N ASP A 96 8.18 2.53 16.39
CA ASP A 96 7.53 1.28 16.79
C ASP A 96 6.64 1.46 18.02
N ALA A 97 7.13 2.21 19.01
CA ALA A 97 6.36 2.54 20.19
C ALA A 97 5.12 3.38 19.91
N VAL A 98 5.21 4.30 18.95
CA VAL A 98 4.08 5.12 18.48
C VAL A 98 3.06 4.26 17.76
N ASP A 99 3.48 3.37 16.87
CA ASP A 99 2.61 2.46 16.13
C ASP A 99 1.84 1.56 17.08
N LEU A 100 2.51 0.93 18.03
CA LEU A 100 1.85 0.11 19.04
C LEU A 100 0.85 0.89 19.90
N ILE A 101 1.17 2.12 20.28
CA ILE A 101 0.26 3.00 21.05
C ILE A 101 -0.94 3.43 20.21
N GLN A 102 -0.78 3.63 18.90
CA GLN A 102 -1.88 4.04 18.02
C GLN A 102 -2.93 2.93 17.84
N GLU A 103 -2.56 1.66 17.95
CA GLU A 103 -3.47 0.53 17.91
C GLU A 103 -4.39 0.44 19.15
N LEU A 104 -3.99 1.05 20.28
CA LEU A 104 -4.75 1.00 21.53
C LEU A 104 -5.93 1.98 21.54
N ASP A 105 -6.98 1.63 22.27
CA ASP A 105 -8.08 2.55 22.54
C ASP A 105 -7.60 3.79 23.32
N LYS A 106 -8.25 4.94 23.09
CA LYS A 106 -7.81 6.21 23.66
C LYS A 106 -7.62 6.20 25.18
N GLU A 107 -8.50 5.50 25.91
CA GLU A 107 -8.43 5.42 27.39
C GLU A 107 -7.22 4.58 27.82
N GLU A 108 -6.95 3.50 27.13
CA GLU A 108 -5.84 2.60 27.35
C GLU A 108 -4.51 3.26 26.98
N ARG A 109 -4.45 3.94 25.84
CA ARG A 109 -3.30 4.75 25.40
C ARG A 109 -2.84 5.74 26.49
N ASP A 110 -3.78 6.53 27.03
CA ASP A 110 -3.48 7.52 28.06
C ASP A 110 -2.98 6.84 29.37
N GLU A 111 -3.38 5.59 29.65
CA GLU A 111 -2.95 4.84 30.80
C GLU A 111 -1.55 4.22 30.57
N VAL A 112 -1.29 3.66 29.39
CA VAL A 112 -0.01 3.08 29.01
C VAL A 112 1.09 4.13 29.04
N ILE A 113 0.89 5.31 28.44
CA ILE A 113 1.85 6.41 28.45
C ILE A 113 2.25 6.81 29.89
N GLN A 114 1.35 6.70 30.88
CA GLN A 114 1.67 6.98 32.27
C GLN A 114 2.55 5.91 32.94
N HIS A 115 2.67 4.74 32.34
CA HIS A 115 3.47 3.62 32.83
C HIS A 115 4.82 3.45 32.14
N ILE A 116 5.14 4.32 31.16
CA ILE A 116 6.47 4.40 30.56
C ILE A 116 7.45 4.94 31.60
N ASP A 117 8.49 4.17 31.90
CA ASP A 117 9.48 4.52 32.94
C ASP A 117 10.47 5.59 32.43
N ASP A 118 10.83 5.59 31.13
CA ASP A 118 11.67 6.60 30.50
C ASP A 118 10.86 7.85 30.15
N VAL A 119 11.11 8.93 30.91
CA VAL A 119 10.42 10.23 30.73
C VAL A 119 10.80 10.90 29.42
N GLU A 120 12.02 10.70 28.90
CA GLU A 120 12.49 11.30 27.65
C GLU A 120 11.78 10.61 26.47
N GLN A 121 11.74 9.28 26.49
CA GLN A 121 11.02 8.47 25.50
C GLN A 121 9.51 8.77 25.53
N ALA A 122 8.87 8.79 26.70
CA ALA A 122 7.45 9.18 26.82
C ALA A 122 7.18 10.59 26.23
N GLY A 123 8.12 11.52 26.40
CA GLY A 123 8.05 12.86 25.82
C GLY A 123 8.13 12.83 24.29
N ASN A 124 9.06 12.06 23.73
CA ASN A 124 9.24 11.89 22.30
C ASN A 124 8.01 11.26 21.66
N ILE A 125 7.50 10.18 22.23
CA ILE A 125 6.26 9.50 21.78
C ILE A 125 5.08 10.47 21.75
N VAL A 126 4.86 11.26 22.82
CA VAL A 126 3.77 12.25 22.86
C VAL A 126 3.96 13.36 21.81
N ASP A 127 5.19 13.69 21.45
CA ASP A 127 5.46 14.65 20.39
C ASP A 127 5.26 14.03 19.00
N LEU A 128 5.64 12.79 18.78
CA LEU A 128 5.44 12.05 17.53
C LEU A 128 3.96 11.79 17.24
N LEU A 129 3.16 11.42 18.23
CA LEU A 129 1.70 11.23 18.11
C LEU A 129 0.91 12.47 17.61
N LYS A 130 1.56 13.62 17.42
CA LYS A 130 0.94 14.84 16.87
C LYS A 130 1.03 14.93 15.35
N TYR A 131 1.92 14.18 14.75
CA TYR A 131 2.07 14.12 13.30
C TYR A 131 1.01 13.21 12.67
N ASP A 132 0.75 13.43 11.41
CA ASP A 132 -0.15 12.61 10.62
C ASP A 132 0.58 11.31 10.24
N GLU A 133 -0.06 10.16 10.45
CA GLU A 133 0.49 8.84 10.18
C GLU A 133 0.96 8.69 8.72
N ASP A 134 0.24 9.28 7.77
CA ASP A 134 0.56 9.23 6.34
C ASP A 134 1.71 10.19 5.91
N THR A 135 2.59 10.61 6.85
CA THR A 135 3.67 11.56 6.57
C THR A 135 5.03 11.11 7.14
N ALA A 136 6.11 11.74 6.65
CA ALA A 136 7.45 11.53 7.20
C ALA A 136 7.54 11.80 8.71
N GLY A 137 6.70 12.68 9.23
CA GLY A 137 6.61 12.97 10.66
C GLY A 137 5.96 11.84 11.46
N GLY A 138 5.01 11.11 10.86
CA GLY A 138 4.39 9.93 11.47
C GLY A 138 5.32 8.72 11.44
N LEU A 139 6.09 8.57 10.36
CA LEU A 139 6.99 7.44 10.14
C LEU A 139 8.38 7.58 10.81
N MET A 140 8.72 8.74 11.37
CA MET A 140 10.08 8.98 11.86
C MET A 140 10.31 8.46 13.28
N GLY A 141 11.49 7.86 13.49
CA GLY A 141 12.06 7.60 14.81
C GLY A 141 12.93 8.76 15.30
N THR A 142 13.17 8.81 16.62
CA THR A 142 14.06 9.82 17.24
C THR A 142 15.45 9.26 17.55
N GLU A 143 15.69 7.99 17.35
CA GLU A 143 16.94 7.27 17.58
C GLU A 143 17.95 7.63 16.52
N MET A 144 18.73 8.68 16.78
CA MET A 144 19.72 9.20 15.83
C MET A 144 20.89 9.85 16.54
N ILE A 145 22.08 9.76 15.94
CA ILE A 145 23.27 10.43 16.46
C ILE A 145 23.31 11.88 15.98
N VAL A 146 23.24 12.82 16.90
CA VAL A 146 23.26 14.25 16.63
C VAL A 146 24.48 14.91 17.27
N VAL A 147 25.25 15.65 16.48
CA VAL A 147 26.44 16.36 16.95
C VAL A 147 26.44 17.82 16.50
N ASN A 148 27.03 18.69 17.30
CA ASN A 148 27.15 20.11 16.93
C ASN A 148 28.31 20.34 15.93
N GLU A 149 28.08 21.16 14.91
CA GLU A 149 29.06 21.53 13.86
C GLU A 149 30.39 22.04 14.36
N ASN A 150 30.40 22.63 15.55
CA ASN A 150 31.58 23.29 16.15
C ASN A 150 32.48 22.33 16.92
N LEU A 151 32.07 21.07 17.14
CA LEU A 151 32.86 20.04 17.81
C LEU A 151 34.14 19.72 17.05
N SER A 152 35.18 19.34 17.79
CA SER A 152 36.35 18.68 17.23
C SER A 152 36.06 17.23 16.95
N MET A 153 36.85 16.58 16.08
CA MET A 153 36.70 15.14 15.77
C MET A 153 36.77 14.25 17.03
N PRO A 154 37.70 14.46 17.98
CA PRO A 154 37.74 13.68 19.23
C PRO A 154 36.51 13.88 20.11
N ASP A 155 35.97 15.09 20.19
CA ASP A 155 34.75 15.38 20.97
C ASP A 155 33.52 14.76 20.31
N CYS A 156 33.45 14.78 18.97
CA CYS A 156 32.42 14.14 18.21
C CYS A 156 32.42 12.61 18.46
N ILE A 157 33.57 11.96 18.40
CA ILE A 157 33.68 10.52 18.70
C ILE A 157 33.22 10.19 20.13
N LYS A 158 33.52 11.07 21.07
CA LYS A 158 33.07 10.88 22.45
C LYS A 158 31.55 11.02 22.58
N GLU A 159 30.99 12.01 21.93
CA GLU A 159 29.53 12.25 21.91
C GLU A 159 28.80 11.11 21.21
N MET A 160 29.28 10.69 20.03
CA MET A 160 28.75 9.56 19.30
C MET A 160 28.72 8.28 20.16
N ARG A 161 29.83 7.98 20.88
CA ARG A 161 29.88 6.78 21.76
C ARG A 161 28.87 6.84 22.89
N ARG A 162 28.57 8.01 23.41
CA ARG A 162 27.60 8.20 24.48
C ARG A 162 26.18 7.92 23.97
N GLN A 163 25.84 8.43 22.78
CA GLN A 163 24.49 8.24 22.19
C GLN A 163 24.32 6.82 21.66
N ALA A 164 25.38 6.21 21.14
CA ALA A 164 25.37 4.88 20.56
C ALA A 164 25.22 3.72 21.60
N GLU A 165 25.28 4.01 22.90
CA GLU A 165 25.05 3.01 23.96
C GLU A 165 23.57 2.63 24.07
N GLU A 166 22.67 3.44 23.51
CA GLU A 166 21.21 3.33 23.57
C GLU A 166 20.59 3.07 22.17
N MET A 167 21.39 2.65 21.19
CA MET A 167 20.96 2.45 19.79
C MET A 167 21.53 1.17 19.23
N ASP A 168 20.70 0.41 18.52
CA ASP A 168 21.10 -0.82 17.87
C ASP A 168 21.90 -0.53 16.61
N ASP A 169 21.42 0.35 15.73
CA ASP A 169 22.04 0.69 14.46
C ASP A 169 22.40 2.17 14.30
N ILE A 170 23.53 2.43 13.65
CA ILE A 170 24.01 3.78 13.34
C ILE A 170 24.14 3.94 11.82
N TYR A 171 23.17 4.55 11.20
CA TYR A 171 23.19 4.83 9.76
C TYR A 171 24.04 6.07 9.43
N TYR A 172 23.73 7.20 10.08
CA TYR A 172 24.41 8.47 9.85
C TYR A 172 24.65 9.23 11.17
N ILE A 173 25.59 10.17 11.14
CA ILE A 173 25.78 11.16 12.19
C ILE A 173 25.29 12.48 11.65
N TYR A 174 24.23 13.00 12.22
CA TYR A 174 23.65 14.28 11.83
C TYR A 174 24.36 15.44 12.50
N VAL A 175 24.62 16.48 11.73
CA VAL A 175 25.33 17.66 12.22
C VAL A 175 24.39 18.84 12.25
N VAL A 176 24.24 19.44 13.45
CA VAL A 176 23.36 20.59 13.69
C VAL A 176 24.12 21.82 14.16
N ASP A 177 23.52 22.99 14.01
CA ASP A 177 24.00 24.23 14.63
C ASP A 177 23.53 24.35 16.10
N ASN A 178 23.73 25.53 16.69
CA ASN A 178 23.33 25.79 18.08
C ASN A 178 21.81 25.91 18.28
N ASP A 179 21.05 26.07 17.21
CA ASP A 179 19.59 26.16 17.20
C ASP A 179 18.94 24.84 16.76
N SER A 180 19.70 23.71 16.76
CA SER A 180 19.33 22.38 16.33
C SER A 180 18.94 22.26 14.85
N ARG A 181 19.33 23.23 14.01
CA ARG A 181 19.06 23.19 12.57
C ARG A 181 20.05 22.25 11.88
N LEU A 182 19.56 21.41 11.00
CA LEU A 182 20.37 20.49 10.21
C LEU A 182 21.35 21.27 9.32
N GLN A 183 22.65 20.98 9.45
CA GLN A 183 23.73 21.58 8.69
C GLN A 183 24.41 20.60 7.73
N GLY A 184 24.36 19.31 8.05
CA GLY A 184 24.99 18.28 7.24
C GLY A 184 24.94 16.90 7.85
N ILE A 185 25.55 15.95 7.14
CA ILE A 185 25.75 14.57 7.58
C ILE A 185 27.24 14.30 7.66
N LEU A 186 27.69 13.60 8.69
CA LEU A 186 29.07 13.15 8.84
C LEU A 186 29.16 11.63 8.62
N PRO A 187 29.53 11.15 7.43
CA PRO A 187 29.72 9.73 7.19
C PRO A 187 30.83 9.15 8.07
N LEU A 188 30.63 7.96 8.65
CA LEU A 188 31.63 7.24 9.45
C LEU A 188 32.99 7.11 8.71
N LYS A 189 32.96 6.89 7.39
CA LYS A 189 34.16 6.83 6.55
C LYS A 189 35.00 8.10 6.64
N LYS A 190 34.37 9.27 6.71
CA LYS A 190 35.10 10.54 6.82
C LYS A 190 35.77 10.69 8.18
N MET A 191 35.16 10.18 9.23
CA MET A 191 35.78 10.16 10.58
C MET A 191 37.07 9.36 10.61
N LEU A 192 37.11 8.24 9.88
CA LEU A 192 38.27 7.35 9.82
C LEU A 192 39.41 7.90 8.93
N THR A 193 39.08 8.75 7.95
CA THR A 193 40.03 9.18 6.89
C THR A 193 40.56 10.60 7.09
N HIS A 194 39.93 11.42 7.95
CA HIS A 194 40.35 12.80 8.21
C HIS A 194 41.18 12.93 9.47
N PRO A 195 42.10 13.89 9.53
CA PRO A 195 42.92 14.16 10.74
C PRO A 195 42.05 14.50 11.96
N SER A 196 42.45 14.02 13.12
CA SER A 196 41.75 14.24 14.40
C SER A 196 41.65 15.74 14.80
N VAL A 197 42.48 16.63 14.22
CA VAL A 197 42.46 18.06 14.49
C VAL A 197 41.38 18.83 13.70
N SER A 198 40.67 18.14 12.77
CA SER A 198 39.65 18.77 11.95
C SER A 198 38.41 19.07 12.78
N LYS A 199 37.75 20.19 12.46
CA LYS A 199 36.39 20.50 12.98
C LYS A 199 35.34 19.83 12.09
N ILE A 200 34.24 19.41 12.69
CA ILE A 200 33.15 18.69 12.01
C ILE A 200 32.62 19.46 10.81
N LYS A 201 32.37 20.75 10.94
CA LYS A 201 31.87 21.63 9.87
C LYS A 201 32.75 21.70 8.60
N HIS A 202 33.99 21.23 8.66
CA HIS A 202 34.89 21.20 7.49
C HIS A 202 35.01 19.82 6.87
N VAL A 203 34.43 18.82 7.51
CA VAL A 203 34.50 17.38 7.12
C VAL A 203 33.15 16.85 6.69
N MET A 204 32.06 17.35 7.30
CA MET A 204 30.68 16.91 6.97
C MET A 204 30.34 17.12 5.50
N ASP A 205 29.36 16.41 5.01
CA ASP A 205 28.68 16.69 3.76
C ASP A 205 27.60 17.73 4.05
N THR A 206 27.68 18.87 3.40
CA THR A 206 26.71 19.96 3.52
C THR A 206 25.53 19.74 2.58
N GLU A 207 24.37 20.28 2.93
CA GLU A 207 23.13 20.15 2.14
C GLU A 207 22.70 18.69 1.95
N PRO A 208 22.49 17.94 3.05
CA PRO A 208 21.97 16.58 2.94
C PRO A 208 20.56 16.60 2.37
N VAL A 209 20.18 15.53 1.67
CA VAL A 209 18.77 15.29 1.33
C VAL A 209 18.03 15.11 2.65
N SER A 210 16.96 15.84 2.86
CA SER A 210 16.14 15.78 4.07
C SER A 210 14.68 15.83 3.74
N LEU A 211 13.86 15.20 4.57
CA LEU A 211 12.41 15.20 4.50
C LEU A 211 11.86 16.34 5.38
N HIS A 212 10.67 16.80 5.04
CA HIS A 212 9.89 17.69 5.90
C HIS A 212 8.86 16.87 6.67
N THR A 213 8.49 17.24 7.87
CA THR A 213 7.54 16.48 8.71
C THR A 213 6.19 16.21 8.04
N ASP A 214 5.74 17.08 7.13
CA ASP A 214 4.50 16.94 6.37
C ASP A 214 4.66 16.30 4.98
N THR A 215 5.85 15.77 4.65
CA THR A 215 6.09 15.07 3.38
C THR A 215 5.28 13.77 3.36
N PRO A 216 4.39 13.56 2.37
CA PRO A 216 3.62 12.32 2.27
C PRO A 216 4.52 11.09 2.07
N ILE A 217 4.12 9.93 2.61
CA ILE A 217 4.89 8.68 2.54
C ILE A 217 5.22 8.28 1.09
N ASP A 218 4.31 8.48 0.14
CA ASP A 218 4.57 8.20 -1.28
C ASP A 218 5.76 9.01 -1.83
N GLU A 219 5.92 10.27 -1.41
CA GLU A 219 7.05 11.11 -1.81
C GLU A 219 8.33 10.68 -1.08
N VAL A 220 8.22 10.26 0.19
CA VAL A 220 9.32 9.69 0.97
C VAL A 220 9.88 8.46 0.26
N ALA A 221 9.03 7.52 -0.12
CA ALA A 221 9.42 6.29 -0.83
C ALA A 221 10.14 6.59 -2.17
N ILE A 222 9.61 7.55 -2.94
CA ILE A 222 10.24 7.99 -4.20
C ILE A 222 11.63 8.60 -3.96
N ASP A 223 11.80 9.38 -2.89
CA ASP A 223 13.10 10.01 -2.59
C ASP A 223 14.12 8.97 -2.08
N PHE A 224 13.72 7.97 -1.29
CA PHE A 224 14.57 6.84 -0.92
C PHE A 224 15.07 6.07 -2.15
N GLU A 225 14.16 5.68 -3.08
CA GLU A 225 14.53 5.00 -4.34
C GLU A 225 15.46 5.85 -5.20
N LYS A 226 15.17 7.14 -5.32
CA LYS A 226 15.90 8.05 -6.21
C LYS A 226 17.32 8.35 -5.76
N TYR A 227 17.55 8.41 -4.45
CA TYR A 227 18.84 8.79 -3.87
C TYR A 227 19.61 7.60 -3.31
N ASP A 228 19.08 6.38 -3.37
CA ASP A 228 19.69 5.14 -2.84
C ASP A 228 20.13 5.30 -1.36
N LEU A 229 19.28 5.87 -0.51
CA LEU A 229 19.58 6.13 0.89
C LEU A 229 19.05 5.01 1.79
N VAL A 230 19.69 4.82 2.94
CA VAL A 230 19.27 3.87 3.99
C VAL A 230 18.57 4.55 5.16
N ALA A 231 18.78 5.85 5.33
CA ALA A 231 18.06 6.69 6.29
C ALA A 231 18.05 8.14 5.80
N MET A 232 17.02 8.91 6.14
CA MET A 232 16.88 10.32 5.79
C MET A 232 16.50 11.13 7.03
N PRO A 233 17.17 12.29 7.27
CA PRO A 233 16.80 13.17 8.36
C PRO A 233 15.49 13.90 8.07
N VAL A 234 14.67 14.05 9.09
CA VAL A 234 13.40 14.79 9.04
C VAL A 234 13.58 16.14 9.73
N VAL A 235 13.09 17.19 9.09
CA VAL A 235 13.18 18.55 9.61
C VAL A 235 11.81 19.22 9.74
N ASP A 236 11.67 20.10 10.72
CA ASP A 236 10.47 20.90 10.91
C ASP A 236 10.44 22.16 10.00
N ASP A 237 9.37 22.96 10.09
CA ASP A 237 9.13 24.20 9.33
C ASP A 237 10.27 25.24 9.40
N ILE A 238 11.09 25.18 10.43
CA ILE A 238 12.21 26.11 10.61
C ILE A 238 13.58 25.48 10.38
N GLY A 239 13.59 24.22 9.91
CA GLY A 239 14.78 23.46 9.53
C GLY A 239 15.50 22.81 10.71
N ARG A 240 14.85 22.61 11.87
CA ARG A 240 15.42 21.84 12.97
C ARG A 240 15.26 20.35 12.68
N LEU A 241 16.31 19.60 12.97
CA LEU A 241 16.28 18.15 12.94
C LEU A 241 15.37 17.64 14.07
N VAL A 242 14.36 16.85 13.71
CA VAL A 242 13.34 16.32 14.65
C VAL A 242 13.32 14.80 14.70
N GLY A 243 13.81 14.11 13.68
CA GLY A 243 13.88 12.66 13.61
C GLY A 243 14.62 12.17 12.37
N GLN A 244 14.56 10.88 12.13
CA GLN A 244 14.98 10.23 10.90
C GLN A 244 13.95 9.19 10.50
N VAL A 245 13.88 8.92 9.20
CA VAL A 245 13.14 7.78 8.62
C VAL A 245 14.17 6.80 8.10
N THR A 246 13.95 5.52 8.28
CA THR A 246 14.83 4.44 7.80
C THR A 246 14.24 3.75 6.57
N VAL A 247 15.05 2.97 5.86
CA VAL A 247 14.60 2.33 4.61
C VAL A 247 13.70 1.14 4.86
N ASP A 248 13.86 0.45 5.97
CA ASP A 248 13.04 -0.67 6.43
C ASP A 248 11.59 -0.23 6.66
N ASP A 249 11.35 0.84 7.44
CA ASP A 249 10.03 1.41 7.67
C ASP A 249 9.35 1.83 6.35
N VAL A 250 10.12 2.52 5.48
CA VAL A 250 9.62 2.90 4.15
C VAL A 250 9.25 1.68 3.30
N MET A 251 10.01 0.58 3.40
CA MET A 251 9.72 -0.64 2.63
C MET A 251 8.47 -1.35 3.13
N ASP A 252 8.22 -1.35 4.43
CA ASP A 252 7.02 -1.92 5.01
C ASP A 252 5.78 -1.11 4.61
N GLU A 253 5.83 0.21 4.69
CA GLU A 253 4.76 1.09 4.20
C GLU A 253 4.48 0.94 2.69
N VAL A 254 5.52 0.83 1.86
CA VAL A 254 5.37 0.58 0.42
C VAL A 254 4.72 -0.76 0.14
N ARG A 255 5.05 -1.80 0.93
CA ARG A 255 4.44 -3.12 0.83
C ARG A 255 2.96 -3.05 1.16
N GLU A 256 2.61 -2.48 2.32
CA GLU A 256 1.23 -2.33 2.76
C GLU A 256 0.38 -1.48 1.80
N ALA A 257 0.91 -0.35 1.33
CA ALA A 257 0.24 0.47 0.32
C ALA A 257 -0.02 -0.32 -0.98
N SER A 258 0.95 -1.15 -1.41
CA SER A 258 0.81 -2.01 -2.60
C SER A 258 -0.26 -3.09 -2.41
N GLU A 259 -0.35 -3.68 -1.23
CA GLU A 259 -1.36 -4.68 -0.88
C GLU A 259 -2.75 -4.04 -0.81
N ARG A 260 -2.89 -2.89 -0.16
CA ARG A 260 -4.12 -2.08 -0.13
C ARG A 260 -4.58 -1.70 -1.55
N ASP A 261 -3.67 -1.23 -2.40
CA ASP A 261 -3.97 -0.89 -3.80
C ASP A 261 -4.46 -2.10 -4.60
N TYR A 262 -3.82 -3.25 -4.42
CA TYR A 262 -4.23 -4.50 -5.06
C TYR A 262 -5.63 -4.94 -4.62
N GLN A 263 -5.91 -4.89 -3.33
CA GLN A 263 -7.22 -5.22 -2.76
C GLN A 263 -8.31 -4.27 -3.27
N MET A 264 -8.06 -2.96 -3.25
CA MET A 264 -8.98 -1.97 -3.79
C MET A 264 -9.25 -2.17 -5.28
N ALA A 265 -8.22 -2.48 -6.07
CA ALA A 265 -8.38 -2.79 -7.49
C ALA A 265 -9.21 -4.07 -7.72
N ALA A 266 -9.16 -5.02 -6.79
CA ALA A 266 -9.98 -6.24 -6.80
C ALA A 266 -11.42 -6.01 -6.28
N GLY A 267 -11.73 -4.85 -5.71
CA GLY A 267 -13.05 -4.51 -5.15
C GLY A 267 -13.22 -4.97 -3.70
N ILE A 268 -12.16 -4.89 -2.93
CA ILE A 268 -12.16 -5.08 -1.48
C ILE A 268 -12.08 -3.69 -0.84
N SER A 269 -12.95 -3.41 0.13
CA SER A 269 -13.17 -2.04 0.63
C SER A 269 -12.32 -1.68 1.85
N SER A 270 -11.67 -2.64 2.47
CA SER A 270 -10.81 -2.49 3.64
C SER A 270 -9.64 -3.44 3.53
N ASP A 271 -8.57 -3.13 4.21
CA ASP A 271 -7.44 -4.03 4.35
C ASP A 271 -7.89 -5.28 5.10
N ILE A 272 -7.64 -6.44 4.51
CA ILE A 272 -8.02 -7.74 5.05
C ILE A 272 -7.03 -8.81 4.63
N ASP A 273 -6.72 -9.70 5.56
CA ASP A 273 -5.92 -10.87 5.34
C ASP A 273 -6.76 -12.16 5.14
N ALA A 274 -6.09 -13.22 4.69
CA ALA A 274 -6.75 -14.51 4.45
C ALA A 274 -7.30 -15.12 5.73
N ASP A 275 -6.69 -14.84 6.86
CA ASP A 275 -6.96 -15.43 8.18
C ASP A 275 -7.95 -14.60 9.00
N ASP A 276 -8.25 -13.39 8.54
CA ASP A 276 -9.22 -12.50 9.16
C ASP A 276 -10.57 -13.16 9.40
N SER A 277 -11.27 -12.66 10.41
CA SER A 277 -12.58 -13.15 10.78
C SER A 277 -13.55 -13.17 9.59
N ILE A 278 -14.39 -14.19 9.49
CA ILE A 278 -15.41 -14.32 8.43
C ILE A 278 -16.25 -13.05 8.30
N TRP A 279 -16.50 -12.35 9.41
CA TRP A 279 -17.28 -11.12 9.42
C TRP A 279 -16.53 -9.94 8.83
N ALA A 280 -15.23 -9.80 9.07
CA ALA A 280 -14.36 -8.78 8.46
C ALA A 280 -14.32 -8.99 6.94
N GLN A 281 -14.04 -10.21 6.50
CA GLN A 281 -14.02 -10.56 5.08
C GLN A 281 -15.37 -10.30 4.36
N ILE A 282 -16.51 -10.57 5.02
CA ILE A 282 -17.83 -10.25 4.46
C ILE A 282 -18.01 -8.73 4.35
N LYS A 283 -17.67 -7.97 5.38
CA LYS A 283 -17.79 -6.49 5.37
C LYS A 283 -16.97 -5.86 4.27
N ALA A 284 -15.76 -6.34 4.04
CA ALA A 284 -14.85 -5.81 3.03
C ALA A 284 -15.34 -6.06 1.59
N ARG A 285 -15.96 -7.21 1.32
CA ARG A 285 -16.37 -7.63 -0.04
C ARG A 285 -17.80 -7.24 -0.40
N LEU A 286 -18.73 -7.29 0.57
CA LEU A 286 -20.17 -7.14 0.33
C LEU A 286 -20.56 -5.80 -0.32
N PRO A 287 -19.99 -4.63 0.04
CA PRO A 287 -20.36 -3.36 -0.56
C PRO A 287 -20.21 -3.36 -2.09
N TRP A 288 -19.06 -3.79 -2.61
CA TRP A 288 -18.81 -3.85 -4.05
C TRP A 288 -19.67 -4.89 -4.77
N LEU A 289 -19.95 -6.03 -4.14
CA LEU A 289 -20.86 -7.05 -4.69
C LEU A 289 -22.29 -6.49 -4.81
N LEU A 290 -22.77 -5.71 -3.83
CA LEU A 290 -24.07 -5.07 -3.89
C LEU A 290 -24.14 -3.99 -4.99
N ILE A 291 -23.08 -3.18 -5.13
CA ILE A 291 -22.98 -2.20 -6.22
C ILE A 291 -23.00 -2.92 -7.58
N GLY A 292 -22.31 -4.05 -7.71
CA GLY A 292 -22.34 -4.90 -8.90
C GLY A 292 -23.75 -5.41 -9.24
N ILE A 293 -24.52 -5.86 -8.24
CA ILE A 293 -25.91 -6.29 -8.41
C ILE A 293 -26.78 -5.11 -8.89
N ILE A 294 -26.63 -3.92 -8.30
CA ILE A 294 -27.36 -2.71 -8.73
C ILE A 294 -27.04 -2.40 -10.20
N GLY A 295 -25.76 -2.44 -10.59
CA GLY A 295 -25.33 -2.28 -11.99
C GLY A 295 -25.97 -3.32 -12.92
N GLY A 296 -26.03 -4.59 -12.52
CA GLY A 296 -26.70 -5.66 -13.24
C GLY A 296 -28.20 -5.43 -13.40
N ILE A 297 -28.87 -4.92 -12.39
CA ILE A 297 -30.30 -4.55 -12.46
C ILE A 297 -30.51 -3.41 -13.45
N VAL A 298 -29.66 -2.38 -13.44
CA VAL A 298 -29.73 -1.27 -14.40
C VAL A 298 -29.55 -1.79 -15.82
N ASN A 299 -28.58 -2.68 -16.07
CA ASN A 299 -28.38 -3.33 -17.36
C ASN A 299 -29.62 -4.13 -17.82
N SER A 300 -30.26 -4.85 -16.89
CA SER A 300 -31.47 -5.61 -17.16
C SER A 300 -32.64 -4.69 -17.58
N ILE A 301 -32.80 -3.55 -16.92
CA ILE A 301 -33.82 -2.56 -17.26
C ILE A 301 -33.55 -1.98 -18.65
N ILE A 302 -32.31 -1.63 -18.98
CA ILE A 302 -31.93 -1.13 -20.30
C ILE A 302 -32.26 -2.18 -21.37
N LEU A 303 -31.85 -3.42 -21.19
CA LEU A 303 -32.15 -4.50 -22.13
C LEU A 303 -33.65 -4.74 -22.30
N GLY A 304 -34.41 -4.72 -21.21
CA GLY A 304 -35.88 -4.87 -21.25
C GLY A 304 -36.56 -3.77 -22.06
N GLY A 305 -36.03 -2.53 -22.05
CA GLY A 305 -36.53 -1.42 -22.89
C GLY A 305 -36.30 -1.63 -24.39
N PHE A 306 -35.43 -2.56 -24.77
CA PHE A 306 -35.09 -2.84 -26.18
C PHE A 306 -35.41 -4.30 -26.61
N GLU A 307 -36.24 -5.00 -25.83
CA GLU A 307 -36.61 -6.40 -26.09
C GLU A 307 -37.17 -6.60 -27.49
N GLU A 308 -38.04 -5.71 -27.99
CA GLU A 308 -38.61 -5.80 -29.33
C GLU A 308 -37.55 -5.72 -30.46
N GLN A 309 -36.52 -4.88 -30.27
CA GLN A 309 -35.45 -4.71 -31.26
C GLN A 309 -34.53 -5.93 -31.28
N ILE A 310 -34.22 -6.48 -30.09
CA ILE A 310 -33.40 -7.69 -29.95
C ILE A 310 -34.15 -8.92 -30.49
N ALA A 311 -35.46 -9.03 -30.25
CA ALA A 311 -36.26 -10.14 -30.71
C ALA A 311 -36.35 -10.18 -32.26
N LYS A 312 -36.28 -9.06 -32.93
CA LYS A 312 -36.30 -8.96 -34.41
C LYS A 312 -35.07 -9.60 -35.06
N VAL A 313 -33.89 -9.51 -34.39
CA VAL A 313 -32.67 -10.17 -34.84
C VAL A 313 -32.05 -10.92 -33.65
N ALA A 314 -32.55 -12.12 -33.39
CA ALA A 314 -32.13 -12.94 -32.25
C ALA A 314 -30.59 -13.17 -32.18
N ALA A 315 -29.91 -13.13 -33.34
CA ALA A 315 -28.46 -13.20 -33.42
C ALA A 315 -27.73 -12.10 -32.60
N LEU A 316 -28.36 -10.91 -32.40
CA LEU A 316 -27.77 -9.85 -31.60
C LEU A 316 -27.67 -10.23 -30.10
N ALA A 317 -28.64 -10.97 -29.57
CA ALA A 317 -28.63 -11.38 -28.19
C ALA A 317 -27.38 -12.21 -27.81
N ILE A 318 -26.83 -12.96 -28.74
CA ILE A 318 -25.65 -13.82 -28.55
C ILE A 318 -24.40 -12.99 -28.23
N PHE A 319 -24.33 -11.73 -28.69
CA PHE A 319 -23.17 -10.87 -28.53
C PHE A 319 -23.23 -9.96 -27.29
N ILE A 320 -24.33 -9.97 -26.54
CA ILE A 320 -24.47 -9.17 -25.30
C ILE A 320 -23.35 -9.47 -24.29
N PRO A 321 -23.02 -10.74 -23.97
CA PRO A 321 -21.93 -11.05 -23.06
C PRO A 321 -20.55 -10.60 -23.58
N LEU A 322 -20.36 -10.66 -24.91
CA LEU A 322 -19.11 -10.19 -25.53
C LEU A 322 -18.92 -8.68 -25.36
N ILE A 323 -19.97 -7.90 -25.55
CA ILE A 323 -19.92 -6.44 -25.42
C ILE A 323 -19.60 -6.03 -23.98
N GLY A 324 -20.36 -6.56 -22.99
CA GLY A 324 -20.12 -6.26 -21.56
C GLY A 324 -18.71 -6.63 -21.13
N GLY A 325 -18.35 -7.91 -21.28
CA GLY A 325 -17.02 -8.39 -20.86
C GLY A 325 -15.85 -7.67 -21.53
N THR A 326 -15.99 -7.28 -22.81
CA THR A 326 -14.91 -6.55 -23.51
C THR A 326 -14.76 -5.12 -22.95
N GLY A 327 -15.86 -4.41 -22.74
CA GLY A 327 -15.84 -3.04 -22.30
C GLY A 327 -15.28 -2.88 -20.90
N GLY A 328 -15.72 -3.72 -19.97
CA GLY A 328 -15.18 -3.75 -18.61
C GLY A 328 -13.68 -3.98 -18.60
N ASN A 329 -13.21 -5.04 -19.26
CA ASN A 329 -11.79 -5.40 -19.31
C ASN A 329 -10.90 -4.29 -19.91
N VAL A 330 -11.34 -3.67 -21.01
CA VAL A 330 -10.57 -2.58 -21.65
C VAL A 330 -10.46 -1.37 -20.73
N GLY A 331 -11.53 -1.03 -20.04
CA GLY A 331 -11.53 0.09 -19.10
C GLY A 331 -10.64 -0.14 -17.90
N VAL A 332 -10.72 -1.33 -17.30
CA VAL A 332 -9.87 -1.72 -16.16
C VAL A 332 -8.39 -1.72 -16.56
N GLN A 333 -8.03 -2.27 -17.72
CA GLN A 333 -6.64 -2.23 -18.21
C GLN A 333 -6.12 -0.81 -18.39
N ALA A 334 -6.92 0.08 -18.98
CA ALA A 334 -6.52 1.47 -19.16
C ALA A 334 -6.36 2.20 -17.82
N SER A 335 -7.25 1.95 -16.87
CA SER A 335 -7.21 2.51 -15.52
C SER A 335 -5.98 2.05 -14.74
N ALA A 336 -5.71 0.74 -14.73
CA ALA A 336 -4.57 0.16 -14.03
C ALA A 336 -3.23 0.76 -14.47
N ILE A 337 -3.04 1.00 -15.79
CA ILE A 337 -1.82 1.63 -16.33
C ILE A 337 -1.68 3.07 -15.81
N VAL A 338 -2.78 3.81 -15.72
CA VAL A 338 -2.76 5.20 -15.24
C VAL A 338 -2.50 5.27 -13.75
N VAL A 339 -3.18 4.45 -12.93
CA VAL A 339 -2.98 4.39 -11.48
C VAL A 339 -1.53 4.04 -11.16
N GLN A 340 -1.02 2.96 -11.76
CA GLN A 340 0.39 2.58 -11.59
C GLN A 340 1.36 3.69 -12.04
N GLY A 341 1.01 4.42 -13.10
CA GLY A 341 1.83 5.54 -13.58
C GLY A 341 1.83 6.75 -12.64
N LEU A 342 0.72 7.00 -11.93
CA LEU A 342 0.59 8.03 -10.91
C LEU A 342 1.36 7.62 -9.64
N ALA A 343 1.13 6.43 -9.12
CA ALA A 343 1.81 5.89 -7.94
C ALA A 343 3.35 5.91 -8.07
N ASN A 344 3.86 5.54 -9.25
CA ASN A 344 5.32 5.57 -9.52
C ASN A 344 5.87 6.98 -9.90
N GLY A 345 5.10 8.05 -9.75
CA GLY A 345 5.52 9.41 -10.11
C GLY A 345 5.88 9.61 -11.60
N ARG A 346 5.61 8.60 -12.47
CA ARG A 346 5.91 8.66 -13.92
C ARG A 346 4.90 9.47 -14.72
N LEU A 347 3.67 9.58 -14.21
CA LEU A 347 2.62 10.41 -14.74
C LEU A 347 2.42 11.64 -13.85
N SER A 348 2.37 12.80 -14.48
CA SER A 348 2.11 14.06 -13.82
C SER A 348 0.85 14.68 -14.41
N LEU A 349 0.03 15.29 -13.58
CA LEU A 349 -1.18 16.03 -13.99
C LEU A 349 -0.90 17.12 -15.04
N ARG A 350 0.34 17.61 -15.10
CA ARG A 350 0.77 18.61 -16.10
C ARG A 350 0.73 18.08 -17.55
N ASN A 351 0.84 16.76 -17.74
CA ASN A 351 0.89 16.11 -19.05
C ASN A 351 -0.39 15.31 -19.40
N THR A 352 -1.46 15.47 -18.63
CA THR A 352 -2.74 14.73 -18.79
C THR A 352 -3.25 14.69 -20.23
N GLY A 353 -3.23 15.83 -20.94
CA GLY A 353 -3.72 15.88 -22.33
C GLY A 353 -2.90 15.04 -23.31
N LYS A 354 -1.58 14.94 -23.11
CA LYS A 354 -0.70 14.11 -23.92
C LYS A 354 -0.93 12.62 -23.64
N GLN A 355 -1.17 12.26 -22.39
CA GLN A 355 -1.48 10.89 -22.00
C GLN A 355 -2.81 10.44 -22.58
N ILE A 356 -3.88 11.23 -22.44
CA ILE A 356 -5.19 10.93 -23.05
C ILE A 356 -5.06 10.77 -24.58
N ALA A 357 -4.30 11.64 -25.25
CA ALA A 357 -4.09 11.54 -26.69
C ALA A 357 -3.35 10.25 -27.09
N ARG A 358 -2.39 9.81 -26.29
CA ARG A 358 -1.68 8.54 -26.49
C ARG A 358 -2.62 7.35 -26.31
N GLU A 359 -3.41 7.34 -25.24
CA GLU A 359 -4.39 6.28 -24.97
C GLU A 359 -5.48 6.24 -26.05
N CYS A 360 -5.94 7.39 -26.56
CA CYS A 360 -6.84 7.44 -27.73
C CYS A 360 -6.22 6.76 -28.95
N LEU A 361 -4.93 6.94 -29.22
CA LEU A 361 -4.29 6.28 -30.36
C LEU A 361 -4.21 4.75 -30.16
N ILE A 362 -3.85 4.33 -28.95
CA ILE A 362 -3.81 2.89 -28.57
C ILE A 362 -5.21 2.29 -28.70
N SER A 363 -6.24 2.99 -28.20
CA SER A 363 -7.62 2.52 -28.26
C SER A 363 -8.15 2.36 -29.69
N LEU A 364 -7.77 3.25 -30.61
CA LEU A 364 -8.14 3.13 -32.01
C LEU A 364 -7.58 1.86 -32.67
N VAL A 365 -6.30 1.55 -32.37
CA VAL A 365 -5.67 0.31 -32.89
C VAL A 365 -6.37 -0.92 -32.29
N ASN A 366 -6.58 -0.95 -31.00
CA ASN A 366 -7.25 -2.05 -30.31
C ASN A 366 -8.70 -2.21 -30.81
N ALA A 367 -9.44 -1.11 -30.98
CA ALA A 367 -10.79 -1.12 -31.48
C ALA A 367 -10.88 -1.71 -32.90
N ILE A 368 -9.95 -1.34 -33.80
CA ILE A 368 -9.89 -1.89 -35.16
C ILE A 368 -9.63 -3.39 -35.14
N VAL A 369 -8.66 -3.83 -34.34
CA VAL A 369 -8.29 -5.24 -34.25
C VAL A 369 -9.42 -6.08 -33.66
N ILE A 370 -9.97 -5.68 -32.50
CA ILE A 370 -11.05 -6.41 -31.82
C ILE A 370 -12.30 -6.46 -32.68
N SER A 371 -12.71 -5.31 -33.25
CA SER A 371 -13.89 -5.26 -34.13
C SER A 371 -13.68 -6.07 -35.41
N GLY A 372 -12.46 -6.09 -35.96
CA GLY A 372 -12.11 -6.86 -37.14
C GLY A 372 -12.17 -8.38 -36.86
N VAL A 373 -11.67 -8.84 -35.74
CA VAL A 373 -11.73 -10.24 -35.34
C VAL A 373 -13.20 -10.72 -35.19
N VAL A 374 -14.01 -9.91 -34.52
CA VAL A 374 -15.43 -10.22 -34.32
C VAL A 374 -16.22 -10.16 -35.64
N ALA A 375 -15.93 -9.17 -36.49
CA ALA A 375 -16.54 -9.11 -37.81
C ALA A 375 -16.19 -10.35 -38.65
N MET A 376 -14.95 -10.80 -38.62
CA MET A 376 -14.54 -12.04 -39.30
C MET A 376 -15.26 -13.28 -38.73
N TYR A 377 -15.39 -13.39 -37.42
CA TYR A 377 -16.14 -14.46 -36.76
C TYR A 377 -17.60 -14.46 -37.23
N ILE A 378 -18.28 -13.31 -37.21
CA ILE A 378 -19.67 -13.16 -37.68
C ILE A 378 -19.80 -13.56 -39.14
N PHE A 379 -18.85 -13.12 -39.98
CA PHE A 379 -18.86 -13.47 -41.42
C PHE A 379 -18.81 -14.99 -41.67
N VAL A 380 -18.10 -15.74 -40.85
CA VAL A 380 -17.95 -17.19 -40.98
C VAL A 380 -19.15 -17.94 -40.38
N VAL A 381 -19.64 -17.52 -39.20
CA VAL A 381 -20.59 -18.29 -38.40
C VAL A 381 -22.05 -17.95 -38.68
N ILE A 382 -22.36 -16.66 -38.92
CA ILE A 382 -23.73 -16.23 -39.08
C ILE A 382 -24.17 -16.39 -40.55
N ASN A 383 -25.32 -17.03 -40.78
CA ASN A 383 -25.83 -17.33 -42.13
C ASN A 383 -26.86 -16.31 -42.64
N HIS A 384 -27.68 -15.72 -41.76
CA HIS A 384 -28.72 -14.77 -42.07
C HIS A 384 -28.37 -13.37 -41.57
N ASP A 385 -28.77 -12.33 -42.29
CA ASP A 385 -28.58 -10.92 -41.93
C ASP A 385 -27.13 -10.52 -41.59
N LYS A 386 -26.15 -11.23 -42.18
CA LYS A 386 -24.71 -11.10 -41.87
C LYS A 386 -24.25 -9.64 -41.87
N ALA A 387 -24.62 -8.88 -42.88
CA ALA A 387 -24.13 -7.50 -43.01
C ALA A 387 -24.67 -6.58 -41.90
N ALA A 388 -25.94 -6.76 -41.53
CA ALA A 388 -26.57 -5.97 -40.47
C ALA A 388 -26.02 -6.34 -39.10
N VAL A 389 -25.91 -7.65 -38.78
CA VAL A 389 -25.35 -8.13 -37.50
C VAL A 389 -23.87 -7.75 -37.40
N MET A 390 -23.10 -7.96 -38.46
CA MET A 390 -21.67 -7.61 -38.48
C MET A 390 -21.49 -6.10 -38.30
N GLY A 391 -22.26 -5.27 -39.02
CA GLY A 391 -22.22 -3.83 -38.87
C GLY A 391 -22.58 -3.38 -37.45
N ALA A 392 -23.65 -3.92 -36.88
CA ALA A 392 -24.12 -3.58 -35.55
C ALA A 392 -23.07 -3.96 -34.46
N VAL A 393 -22.61 -5.21 -34.46
CA VAL A 393 -21.69 -5.70 -33.40
C VAL A 393 -20.31 -5.06 -33.54
N ALA A 394 -19.71 -5.05 -34.74
CA ALA A 394 -18.38 -4.50 -34.95
C ALA A 394 -18.30 -3.00 -34.68
N SER A 395 -19.30 -2.22 -35.12
CA SER A 395 -19.32 -0.79 -34.84
C SER A 395 -19.56 -0.48 -33.35
N SER A 396 -20.40 -1.26 -32.67
CA SER A 396 -20.63 -1.14 -31.25
C SER A 396 -19.35 -1.42 -30.48
N LEU A 397 -18.64 -2.51 -30.79
CA LEU A 397 -17.36 -2.83 -30.20
C LEU A 397 -16.31 -1.75 -30.42
N PHE A 398 -16.24 -1.23 -31.64
CA PHE A 398 -15.30 -0.15 -31.94
C PHE A 398 -15.53 1.08 -31.06
N VAL A 399 -16.77 1.56 -30.99
CA VAL A 399 -17.14 2.73 -30.18
C VAL A 399 -16.93 2.42 -28.70
N MET A 400 -17.30 1.21 -28.25
CA MET A 400 -17.17 0.79 -26.86
C MET A 400 -15.72 0.72 -26.39
N VAL A 401 -14.81 0.12 -27.17
CA VAL A 401 -13.39 0.03 -26.84
C VAL A 401 -12.76 1.41 -26.72
N VAL A 402 -13.07 2.32 -27.64
CA VAL A 402 -12.59 3.71 -27.56
C VAL A 402 -13.14 4.41 -26.32
N PHE A 403 -14.43 4.30 -26.06
CA PHE A 403 -15.05 4.91 -24.89
C PHE A 403 -14.44 4.34 -23.58
N ALA A 404 -14.36 3.01 -23.47
CA ALA A 404 -13.87 2.35 -22.26
C ALA A 404 -12.42 2.73 -21.94
N THR A 405 -11.55 2.82 -22.95
CA THR A 405 -10.16 3.25 -22.75
C THR A 405 -10.11 4.71 -22.30
N VAL A 406 -10.83 5.61 -22.96
CA VAL A 406 -10.85 7.04 -22.59
C VAL A 406 -11.41 7.24 -21.19
N PHE A 407 -12.49 6.57 -20.87
CA PHE A 407 -13.12 6.64 -19.55
C PHE A 407 -12.19 6.06 -18.46
N GLY A 408 -11.63 4.87 -18.70
CA GLY A 408 -10.68 4.23 -17.77
C GLY A 408 -9.41 5.07 -17.53
N THR A 409 -8.96 5.82 -18.53
CA THR A 409 -7.84 6.77 -18.39
C THR A 409 -8.25 8.04 -17.66
N PHE A 410 -9.42 8.58 -17.97
CA PHE A 410 -9.87 9.88 -17.48
C PHE A 410 -10.21 9.85 -15.99
N VAL A 411 -10.86 8.77 -15.53
CA VAL A 411 -11.37 8.69 -14.15
C VAL A 411 -10.25 8.79 -13.11
N PRO A 412 -9.17 7.96 -13.15
CA PRO A 412 -8.08 8.08 -12.19
C PRO A 412 -7.41 9.46 -12.21
N LEU A 413 -7.17 10.02 -13.40
CA LEU A 413 -6.59 11.36 -13.53
C LEU A 413 -7.48 12.47 -12.95
N MET A 414 -8.79 12.29 -13.00
CA MET A 414 -9.75 13.22 -12.40
C MET A 414 -9.73 13.12 -10.87
N LEU A 415 -9.69 11.90 -10.33
CA LEU A 415 -9.63 11.67 -8.89
C LEU A 415 -8.35 12.23 -8.29
N GLU A 416 -7.20 11.96 -8.88
CA GLU A 416 -5.92 12.55 -8.51
C GLU A 416 -5.99 14.08 -8.46
N ARG A 417 -6.63 14.69 -9.45
CA ARG A 417 -6.82 16.15 -9.47
C ARG A 417 -7.72 16.68 -8.34
N LEU A 418 -8.60 15.84 -7.84
CA LEU A 418 -9.49 16.15 -6.71
C LEU A 418 -8.88 15.79 -5.36
N HIS A 419 -7.63 15.34 -5.33
CA HIS A 419 -6.95 14.80 -4.15
C HIS A 419 -7.72 13.63 -3.52
N ILE A 420 -8.28 12.77 -4.37
CA ILE A 420 -8.91 11.51 -4.01
C ILE A 420 -8.04 10.40 -4.58
N ASP A 421 -7.72 9.43 -3.76
CA ASP A 421 -6.92 8.28 -4.17
C ASP A 421 -7.48 7.63 -5.45
N PRO A 422 -6.68 7.58 -6.56
CA PRO A 422 -7.10 7.01 -7.83
C PRO A 422 -7.43 5.52 -7.77
N ALA A 423 -6.83 4.76 -6.85
CA ALA A 423 -7.04 3.33 -6.70
C ALA A 423 -8.50 3.00 -6.32
N ARG A 424 -9.17 3.89 -5.59
CA ARG A 424 -10.58 3.72 -5.15
C ARG A 424 -11.60 3.58 -6.29
N ALA A 425 -11.29 4.06 -7.48
CA ALA A 425 -12.23 4.02 -8.62
C ALA A 425 -11.76 3.09 -9.75
N THR A 426 -10.84 2.19 -9.49
CA THR A 426 -10.39 1.21 -10.48
C THR A 426 -11.38 0.05 -10.63
N GLY A 427 -10.98 -1.13 -10.77
CA GLY A 427 -11.72 -2.39 -10.80
C GLY A 427 -13.24 -2.30 -11.01
N PRO A 428 -14.02 -2.59 -9.96
CA PRO A 428 -15.47 -2.76 -10.09
C PRO A 428 -16.23 -1.51 -10.56
N PHE A 429 -15.80 -0.30 -10.16
CA PHE A 429 -16.46 0.93 -10.58
C PHE A 429 -16.33 1.16 -12.08
N ILE A 430 -15.13 1.04 -12.62
CA ILE A 430 -14.86 1.17 -14.06
C ILE A 430 -15.61 0.08 -14.82
N GLN A 431 -15.58 -1.17 -14.33
CA GLN A 431 -16.23 -2.29 -14.97
C GLN A 431 -17.75 -2.08 -15.05
N ILE A 432 -18.42 -1.80 -13.94
CA ILE A 432 -19.87 -1.62 -13.88
C ILE A 432 -20.31 -0.45 -14.77
N THR A 433 -19.59 0.66 -14.71
CA THR A 433 -19.91 1.85 -15.53
C THR A 433 -19.75 1.54 -17.02
N ASN A 434 -18.67 0.87 -17.40
CA ASN A 434 -18.44 0.47 -18.79
C ASN A 434 -19.49 -0.55 -19.27
N ASP A 435 -19.94 -1.47 -18.43
CA ASP A 435 -20.98 -2.43 -18.78
C ASP A 435 -22.31 -1.72 -19.07
N ILE A 436 -22.70 -0.74 -18.24
CA ILE A 436 -23.91 0.04 -18.42
C ILE A 436 -23.84 0.87 -19.70
N VAL A 437 -22.77 1.64 -19.87
CA VAL A 437 -22.60 2.50 -21.05
C VAL A 437 -22.40 1.66 -22.31
N GLY A 438 -21.64 0.56 -22.21
CA GLY A 438 -21.45 -0.37 -23.32
C GLY A 438 -22.75 -0.99 -23.81
N MET A 439 -23.65 -1.32 -22.90
CA MET A 439 -24.97 -1.81 -23.24
C MET A 439 -25.80 -0.74 -23.97
N CYS A 440 -25.78 0.50 -23.50
CA CYS A 440 -26.43 1.63 -24.19
C CYS A 440 -25.85 1.85 -25.60
N ILE A 441 -24.53 1.82 -25.75
CA ILE A 441 -23.84 1.93 -27.03
C ILE A 441 -24.27 0.78 -27.94
N TYR A 442 -24.28 -0.45 -27.45
CA TYR A 442 -24.61 -1.65 -28.20
C TYR A 442 -26.03 -1.56 -28.76
N VAL A 443 -26.98 -1.28 -27.90
CA VAL A 443 -28.39 -1.19 -28.27
C VAL A 443 -28.62 -0.03 -29.23
N GLY A 444 -28.04 1.15 -28.98
CA GLY A 444 -28.15 2.33 -29.85
C GLY A 444 -27.58 2.08 -31.25
N MET A 445 -26.36 1.55 -31.31
CA MET A 445 -25.69 1.23 -32.57
C MET A 445 -26.39 0.11 -33.33
N SER A 446 -26.87 -0.92 -32.64
CA SER A 446 -27.63 -2.01 -33.25
C SER A 446 -28.91 -1.49 -33.87
N THR A 447 -29.67 -0.69 -33.15
CA THR A 447 -30.91 -0.07 -33.67
C THR A 447 -30.62 0.81 -34.90
N TRP A 448 -29.57 1.64 -34.83
CA TRP A 448 -29.17 2.49 -35.95
C TRP A 448 -28.76 1.67 -37.19
N MET A 449 -27.95 0.63 -37.02
CA MET A 449 -27.47 -0.22 -38.12
C MET A 449 -28.61 -1.04 -38.74
N LEU A 450 -29.54 -1.57 -37.97
CA LEU A 450 -30.73 -2.23 -38.50
C LEU A 450 -31.56 -1.31 -39.36
N HIS A 451 -31.64 -0.05 -38.99
CA HIS A 451 -32.33 0.97 -39.80
C HIS A 451 -31.58 1.27 -41.11
N VAL A 452 -30.24 1.42 -41.04
CA VAL A 452 -29.38 1.68 -42.22
C VAL A 452 -29.45 0.55 -43.26
N PHE A 453 -29.45 -0.71 -42.78
CA PHE A 453 -29.53 -1.86 -43.68
C PHE A 453 -30.95 -2.21 -44.13
N ASN A 454 -31.94 -1.39 -43.80
CA ASN A 454 -33.36 -1.59 -44.20
C ASN A 454 -33.83 -3.02 -43.88
N VAL A 455 -33.42 -3.59 -42.76
CA VAL A 455 -33.94 -4.88 -42.31
C VAL A 455 -35.44 -4.66 -42.06
N ARG A 456 -36.27 -5.05 -43.04
CA ARG A 456 -37.73 -4.92 -42.92
C ARG A 456 -38.22 -5.92 -41.88
N PHE A 457 -38.92 -5.42 -40.95
CA PHE A 457 -39.51 -6.10 -39.79
C PHE A 457 -40.90 -6.66 -40.12
#